data_e317358d547f55698e02778e2bd7671b
#
_entry.id   e317358d547f55698e02778e2bd7671b
#
_cell.length_a   1.000
_cell.length_b   1.000
_cell.length_c   1.000
_cell.angle_alpha   90.00
_cell.angle_beta   90.00
_cell.angle_gamma   90.00
#
_symmetry.space_group_name_H-M   'P 1'
#
loop_
_entity.id
_entity.type
_entity.pdbx_description
1 polymer ?
#
loop_
_entity_poly.entity_id
_entity_poly.type
_entity_poly.pdbx_seq_one_letter_code
_entity_poly.pdbx_strand_id
1 'polypeptide(L)'
;IKGKEYLRLLDKYYLADIGLRYYLLGTRSVDQGHILENVVFLELLRRGYQVYIGKAGSAEVDFVAQDSDGNIEYYQVALTVREESTLTRELAPLDSIPDHNPKYLLVMDNDPPASHNGIRQKYVLDWLLEK
;
A
#
# COMPACT_ATOMS: atom_id res chain seq x y z
N ILE A 1 -4.44 22.52 3.56
CA ILE A 1 -3.34 22.71 4.52
C ILE A 1 -2.54 21.46 4.67
N LYS A 2 -3.19 20.45 5.16
CA LYS A 2 -2.54 19.17 5.38
C LYS A 2 -2.03 18.57 4.06
N GLY A 3 -2.77 18.78 2.98
CA GLY A 3 -2.34 18.31 1.67
C GLY A 3 -1.03 18.94 1.22
N LYS A 4 -0.82 20.22 1.47
CA LYS A 4 0.42 20.91 1.13
C LYS A 4 1.60 20.38 1.96
N GLU A 5 1.39 20.11 3.23
CA GLU A 5 2.40 19.55 4.10
C GLU A 5 2.79 18.14 3.68
N TYR A 6 1.80 17.33 3.33
CA TYR A 6 2.04 15.97 2.84
C TYR A 6 2.83 16.00 1.53
N LEU A 7 2.48 16.87 0.60
CA LEU A 7 3.20 16.99 -0.66
C LEU A 7 4.66 17.34 -0.45
N ARG A 8 4.96 18.26 0.48
CA ARG A 8 6.35 18.62 0.81
C ARG A 8 7.11 17.45 1.45
N LEU A 9 6.45 16.68 2.29
CA LEU A 9 7.04 15.50 2.89
C LEU A 9 7.38 14.45 1.83
N LEU A 10 6.49 14.27 0.87
CA LEU A 10 6.69 13.29 -0.19
C LEU A 10 7.78 13.70 -1.17
N ASP A 11 7.92 14.99 -1.47
CA ASP A 11 9.03 15.48 -2.29
C ASP A 11 10.38 15.13 -1.64
N LYS A 12 10.48 15.29 -0.32
CA LYS A 12 11.66 14.87 0.43
C LYS A 12 11.79 13.36 0.49
N TYR A 13 10.68 12.67 0.50
CA TYR A 13 10.64 11.22 0.58
C TYR A 13 11.27 10.54 -0.64
N TYR A 14 11.07 11.07 -1.84
CA TYR A 14 11.71 10.53 -3.04
C TYR A 14 13.23 10.55 -2.98
N LEU A 15 13.78 11.49 -2.25
CA LEU A 15 15.22 11.57 -2.03
C LEU A 15 15.68 10.63 -0.92
N ALA A 16 14.75 10.11 -0.14
CA ALA A 16 15.02 9.34 1.06
C ALA A 16 14.56 7.87 1.00
N ASP A 17 14.11 7.39 -0.17
CA ASP A 17 13.58 6.02 -0.25
C ASP A 17 14.64 4.97 0.12
N ILE A 18 15.91 5.19 -0.22
CA ILE A 18 17.01 4.35 0.24
C ILE A 18 17.15 4.44 1.76
N GLY A 19 17.06 5.65 2.31
CA GLY A 19 17.10 5.88 3.75
C GLY A 19 15.95 5.21 4.48
N LEU A 20 14.75 5.23 3.89
CA LEU A 20 13.59 4.55 4.45
C LEU A 20 13.84 3.06 4.61
N ARG A 21 14.47 2.42 3.61
CA ARG A 21 14.79 1.00 3.68
C ARG A 21 15.71 0.70 4.87
N TYR A 22 16.75 1.51 5.06
CA TYR A 22 17.65 1.37 6.21
C TYR A 22 16.93 1.60 7.53
N TYR A 23 16.07 2.60 7.58
CA TYR A 23 15.28 2.89 8.77
C TYR A 23 14.37 1.72 9.14
N LEU A 24 13.67 1.15 8.17
CA LEU A 24 12.80 -0.01 8.39
C LEU A 24 13.57 -1.22 8.91
N LEU A 25 14.80 -1.45 8.43
CA LEU A 25 15.62 -2.55 8.89
C LEU A 25 16.07 -2.40 10.35
N GLY A 26 16.10 -1.17 10.86
CA GLY A 26 16.52 -0.88 12.23
C GLY A 26 15.41 -0.82 13.26
N THR A 27 14.14 -0.98 12.85
CA THR A 27 12.99 -0.88 13.76
C THR A 27 12.37 -2.26 14.03
N ARG A 28 11.50 -2.32 15.06
CA ARG A 28 10.76 -3.55 15.33
C ARG A 28 9.71 -3.77 14.24
N SER A 29 9.36 -5.03 13.98
CA SER A 29 8.44 -5.39 12.91
C SER A 29 7.07 -4.72 13.00
N VAL A 30 6.54 -4.53 14.21
CA VAL A 30 5.26 -3.84 14.41
C VAL A 30 5.36 -2.38 13.94
N ASP A 31 6.44 -1.70 14.34
CA ASP A 31 6.66 -0.30 13.94
C ASP A 31 6.93 -0.19 12.44
N GLN A 32 7.63 -1.16 11.87
CA GLN A 32 7.88 -1.22 10.42
C GLN A 32 6.58 -1.31 9.64
N GLY A 33 5.63 -2.14 10.10
CA GLY A 33 4.32 -2.26 9.46
C GLY A 33 3.57 -0.93 9.45
N HIS A 34 3.53 -0.26 10.59
CA HIS A 34 2.86 1.05 10.71
C HIS A 34 3.53 2.11 9.84
N ILE A 35 4.86 2.12 9.78
CA ILE A 35 5.59 3.07 8.93
C ILE A 35 5.26 2.81 7.47
N LEU A 36 5.24 1.54 7.05
CA LEU A 36 4.96 1.18 5.68
C LEU A 36 3.53 1.58 5.27
N GLU A 37 2.55 1.32 6.14
CA GLU A 37 1.17 1.76 5.91
C GLU A 37 1.10 3.28 5.76
N ASN A 38 1.79 4.03 6.62
CA ASN A 38 1.84 5.48 6.54
C ASN A 38 2.42 5.97 5.21
N VAL A 39 3.50 5.35 4.78
CA VAL A 39 4.14 5.69 3.50
C VAL A 39 3.18 5.48 2.33
N VAL A 40 2.48 4.37 2.31
CA VAL A 40 1.50 4.08 1.27
C VAL A 40 0.34 5.09 1.31
N PHE A 41 -0.16 5.39 2.50
CA PHE A 41 -1.22 6.37 2.69
C PHE A 41 -0.82 7.74 2.12
N LEU A 42 0.37 8.22 2.48
CA LEU A 42 0.86 9.53 2.01
C LEU A 42 1.04 9.55 0.50
N GLU A 43 1.52 8.46 -0.09
CA GLU A 43 1.68 8.38 -1.54
C GLU A 43 0.34 8.40 -2.26
N LEU A 44 -0.67 7.72 -1.74
CA LEU A 44 -2.01 7.75 -2.31
C LEU A 44 -2.59 9.17 -2.29
N LEU A 45 -2.39 9.89 -1.18
CA LEU A 45 -2.80 11.29 -1.09
C LEU A 45 -2.05 12.16 -2.11
N ARG A 46 -0.74 11.94 -2.25
CA ARG A 46 0.07 12.68 -3.21
C ARG A 46 -0.42 12.47 -4.65
N ARG A 47 -0.87 11.25 -4.97
CA ARG A 47 -1.40 10.93 -6.30
C ARG A 47 -2.78 11.55 -6.54
N GLY A 48 -3.36 12.20 -5.54
CA GLY A 48 -4.65 12.88 -5.68
C GLY A 48 -5.85 12.03 -5.30
N TYR A 49 -5.62 10.85 -4.72
CA TYR A 49 -6.74 10.01 -4.27
C TYR A 49 -7.35 10.56 -2.98
N GLN A 50 -8.66 10.39 -2.86
CA GLN A 50 -9.34 10.43 -1.59
C GLN A 50 -9.22 9.03 -0.98
N VAL A 51 -8.72 8.93 0.27
CA VAL A 51 -8.37 7.65 0.87
C VAL A 51 -9.27 7.36 2.06
N TYR A 52 -9.88 6.19 2.05
CA TYR A 52 -10.68 5.66 3.15
C TYR A 52 -9.92 4.50 3.78
N ILE A 53 -10.01 4.39 5.09
CA ILE A 53 -9.23 3.40 5.86
C ILE A 53 -10.17 2.34 6.41
N GLY A 54 -9.81 1.07 6.20
CA GLY A 54 -10.33 -0.05 6.95
C GLY A 54 -11.55 -0.75 6.39
N LYS A 55 -12.37 -0.15 5.53
CA LYS A 55 -13.62 -0.82 5.14
C LYS A 55 -13.99 -0.66 3.68
N ALA A 56 -14.33 -1.78 3.06
CA ALA A 56 -14.95 -1.85 1.75
C ALA A 56 -16.12 -2.82 1.86
N GLY A 57 -17.33 -2.30 2.14
CA GLY A 57 -18.48 -3.14 2.45
C GLY A 57 -18.25 -3.87 3.77
N SER A 58 -18.29 -5.21 3.75
CA SER A 58 -18.03 -6.05 4.91
C SER A 58 -16.54 -6.43 5.05
N ALA A 59 -15.70 -6.11 4.06
CA ALA A 59 -14.28 -6.41 4.09
C ALA A 59 -13.50 -5.33 4.83
N GLU A 60 -12.47 -5.73 5.56
CA GLU A 60 -11.52 -4.80 6.18
C GLU A 60 -10.21 -4.85 5.40
N VAL A 61 -9.95 -3.78 4.62
CA VAL A 61 -8.71 -3.60 3.89
C VAL A 61 -7.99 -2.38 4.41
N ASP A 62 -6.68 -2.29 4.18
CA ASP A 62 -5.93 -1.17 4.71
C ASP A 62 -6.38 0.16 4.11
N PHE A 63 -6.53 0.23 2.79
CA PHE A 63 -6.94 1.46 2.12
C PHE A 63 -7.88 1.22 0.96
N VAL A 64 -8.86 2.12 0.84
CA VAL A 64 -9.70 2.26 -0.35
C VAL A 64 -9.38 3.63 -0.94
N ALA A 65 -8.90 3.66 -2.18
CA ALA A 65 -8.50 4.90 -2.84
C ALA A 65 -9.48 5.22 -3.96
N GLN A 66 -9.98 6.45 -3.97
CA GLN A 66 -10.93 6.92 -4.97
C GLN A 66 -10.36 8.13 -5.70
N ASP A 67 -10.34 8.08 -7.03
CA ASP A 67 -9.89 9.22 -7.82
C ASP A 67 -11.02 10.25 -8.03
N SER A 68 -10.72 11.33 -8.74
CA SER A 68 -11.68 12.41 -8.99
C SER A 68 -12.86 11.99 -9.88
N ASP A 69 -12.69 10.92 -10.65
CA ASP A 69 -13.76 10.39 -11.50
C ASP A 69 -14.61 9.32 -10.79
N GLY A 70 -14.31 9.03 -9.54
CA GLY A 70 -15.03 8.04 -8.75
C GLY A 70 -14.51 6.61 -8.91
N ASN A 71 -13.41 6.40 -9.64
CA ASN A 71 -12.81 5.07 -9.78
C ASN A 71 -12.17 4.66 -8.46
N ILE A 72 -12.30 3.38 -8.12
CA ILE A 72 -11.86 2.84 -6.84
C ILE A 72 -10.77 1.81 -7.05
N GLU A 73 -9.79 1.84 -6.15
CA GLU A 73 -8.72 0.84 -6.04
C GLU A 73 -8.61 0.43 -4.58
N TYR A 74 -8.25 -0.82 -4.35
CA TYR A 74 -8.09 -1.38 -3.01
C TYR A 74 -6.62 -1.73 -2.77
N TYR A 75 -6.14 -1.44 -1.57
CA TYR A 75 -4.75 -1.66 -1.19
C TYR A 75 -4.64 -2.37 0.14
N GLN A 76 -3.84 -3.42 0.15
CA GLN A 76 -3.43 -4.11 1.36
C GLN A 76 -1.91 -4.02 1.43
N VAL A 77 -1.38 -3.83 2.64
CA VAL A 77 0.05 -3.57 2.84
C VAL A 77 0.60 -4.57 3.84
N ALA A 78 1.71 -5.21 3.51
CA ALA A 78 2.38 -6.14 4.41
C ALA A 78 3.90 -6.04 4.25
N LEU A 79 4.64 -6.30 5.33
CA LEU A 79 6.11 -6.32 5.24
C LEU A 79 6.59 -7.46 4.37
N THR A 80 6.06 -8.66 4.61
CA THR A 80 6.43 -9.84 3.83
C THR A 80 5.25 -10.78 3.74
N VAL A 81 5.14 -11.48 2.61
CA VAL A 81 4.13 -12.52 2.37
C VAL A 81 4.79 -13.80 1.84
N ARG A 82 6.08 -13.99 2.12
CA ARG A 82 6.81 -15.18 1.66
C ARG A 82 6.31 -16.45 2.30
N GLU A 83 5.74 -16.37 3.51
CA GLU A 83 5.06 -17.51 4.11
C GLU A 83 3.65 -17.61 3.54
N GLU A 84 3.28 -18.81 3.11
CA GLU A 84 1.99 -19.04 2.45
C GLU A 84 0.80 -18.68 3.35
N SER A 85 0.90 -18.96 4.65
CA SER A 85 -0.17 -18.61 5.60
C SER A 85 -0.37 -17.11 5.71
N THR A 86 0.71 -16.34 5.69
CA THR A 86 0.64 -14.88 5.73
C THR A 86 0.04 -14.35 4.43
N LEU A 87 0.48 -14.87 3.30
CA LEU A 87 -0.06 -14.47 2.01
C LEU A 87 -1.57 -14.72 1.94
N THR A 88 -2.02 -15.89 2.35
CA THR A 88 -3.45 -16.23 2.36
C THR A 88 -4.25 -15.28 3.23
N ARG A 89 -3.73 -14.96 4.42
CA ARG A 89 -4.38 -14.05 5.34
C ARG A 89 -4.50 -12.63 4.77
N GLU A 90 -3.44 -12.14 4.11
CA GLU A 90 -3.44 -10.79 3.55
C GLU A 90 -4.30 -10.68 2.30
N LEU A 91 -4.42 -11.75 1.52
CA LEU A 91 -5.27 -11.76 0.34
C LEU A 91 -6.77 -11.89 0.65
N ALA A 92 -7.12 -12.53 1.77
CA ALA A 92 -8.50 -12.85 2.09
C ALA A 92 -9.44 -11.63 2.07
N PRO A 93 -9.11 -10.49 2.67
CA PRO A 93 -9.99 -9.32 2.61
C PRO A 93 -10.22 -8.83 1.18
N LEU A 94 -9.18 -8.83 0.35
CA LEU A 94 -9.30 -8.41 -1.05
C LEU A 94 -10.12 -9.40 -1.87
N ASP A 95 -9.95 -10.69 -1.64
CA ASP A 95 -10.71 -11.73 -2.32
C ASP A 95 -12.20 -11.64 -2.01
N SER A 96 -12.55 -11.13 -0.83
CA SER A 96 -13.96 -11.04 -0.41
C SER A 96 -14.71 -9.89 -1.06
N ILE A 97 -14.01 -8.96 -1.72
CA ILE A 97 -14.65 -7.83 -2.40
C ILE A 97 -15.15 -8.29 -3.77
N PRO A 98 -16.48 -8.24 -4.03
CA PRO A 98 -17.04 -8.84 -5.23
C PRO A 98 -16.92 -8.02 -6.51
N ASP A 99 -16.46 -6.77 -6.42
CA ASP A 99 -16.33 -5.93 -7.60
C ASP A 99 -15.05 -6.24 -8.39
N HIS A 100 -14.93 -5.66 -9.58
CA HIS A 100 -13.79 -5.84 -10.48
C HIS A 100 -12.79 -4.68 -10.45
N ASN A 101 -12.90 -3.81 -9.44
CA ASN A 101 -11.95 -2.72 -9.28
C ASN A 101 -10.54 -3.26 -8.98
N PRO A 102 -9.49 -2.55 -9.39
CA PRO A 102 -8.12 -2.99 -9.15
C PRO A 102 -7.85 -3.24 -7.66
N LYS A 103 -7.12 -4.31 -7.39
CA LYS A 103 -6.74 -4.72 -6.04
C LYS A 103 -5.25 -4.97 -5.99
N TYR A 104 -4.59 -4.39 -5.00
CA TYR A 104 -3.13 -4.43 -4.87
C TYR A 104 -2.72 -4.92 -3.49
N LEU A 105 -1.71 -5.78 -3.49
CA LEU A 105 -0.99 -6.17 -2.28
C LEU A 105 0.42 -5.60 -2.41
N LEU A 106 0.76 -4.62 -1.56
CA LEU A 106 2.06 -3.97 -1.57
C LEU A 106 2.92 -4.55 -0.45
N VAL A 107 4.11 -5.00 -0.80
CA VAL A 107 5.00 -5.70 0.12
C VAL A 107 6.43 -5.16 0.04
N MET A 108 7.21 -5.41 1.10
CA MET A 108 8.63 -5.08 1.10
C MET A 108 9.49 -6.22 0.55
N ASP A 109 8.90 -7.33 0.16
CA ASP A 109 9.61 -8.37 -0.57
C ASP A 109 10.01 -7.85 -1.95
N ASN A 110 11.30 -7.81 -2.22
CA ASN A 110 11.83 -7.39 -3.51
C ASN A 110 11.82 -8.58 -4.48
N ASP A 111 10.63 -9.02 -4.81
CA ASP A 111 10.40 -10.12 -5.74
C ASP A 111 9.71 -9.59 -7.00
N PRO A 112 9.77 -10.30 -8.12
CA PRO A 112 9.05 -9.90 -9.32
C PRO A 112 7.55 -9.76 -9.05
N PRO A 113 6.84 -8.86 -9.75
CA PRO A 113 5.39 -8.74 -9.61
C PRO A 113 4.69 -10.09 -9.83
N ALA A 114 3.67 -10.34 -9.03
CA ALA A 114 2.88 -11.55 -9.09
C ALA A 114 1.39 -11.19 -9.11
N SER A 115 0.54 -12.16 -9.50
CA SER A 115 -0.90 -11.98 -9.49
C SER A 115 -1.56 -13.18 -8.81
N HIS A 116 -2.53 -12.88 -7.95
CA HIS A 116 -3.27 -13.89 -7.19
C HIS A 116 -4.77 -13.65 -7.40
N ASN A 117 -5.39 -14.39 -8.32
CA ASN A 117 -6.81 -14.21 -8.68
C ASN A 117 -7.14 -12.76 -9.04
N GLY A 118 -6.25 -12.12 -9.80
CA GLY A 118 -6.44 -10.72 -10.20
C GLY A 118 -5.92 -9.70 -9.20
N ILE A 119 -5.56 -10.08 -7.99
CA ILE A 119 -4.91 -9.20 -7.03
C ILE A 119 -3.43 -9.09 -7.41
N ARG A 120 -2.95 -7.87 -7.62
CA ARG A 120 -1.57 -7.63 -8.05
C ARG A 120 -0.68 -7.43 -6.84
N GLN A 121 0.35 -8.27 -6.73
CA GLN A 121 1.39 -8.11 -5.71
C GLN A 121 2.55 -7.32 -6.29
N LYS A 122 2.95 -6.25 -5.60
CA LYS A 122 4.06 -5.38 -6.04
C LYS A 122 5.00 -5.09 -4.89
N TYR A 123 6.28 -4.97 -5.22
CA TYR A 123 7.28 -4.42 -4.30
C TYR A 123 6.98 -2.93 -4.08
N VAL A 124 6.87 -2.51 -2.83
CA VAL A 124 6.39 -1.16 -2.50
C VAL A 124 7.31 -0.08 -3.06
N LEU A 125 8.62 -0.28 -3.08
CA LEU A 125 9.54 0.75 -3.63
C LEU A 125 9.33 0.93 -5.12
N ASP A 126 9.09 -0.14 -5.87
CA ASP A 126 8.78 -0.03 -7.30
C ASP A 126 7.46 0.73 -7.50
N TRP A 127 6.47 0.42 -6.68
CA TRP A 127 5.17 1.09 -6.74
C TRP A 127 5.31 2.59 -6.47
N LEU A 128 6.11 2.97 -5.47
CA LEU A 128 6.35 4.38 -5.16
C LEU A 128 6.98 5.16 -6.31
N LEU A 129 7.79 4.47 -7.12
CA LEU A 129 8.48 5.09 -8.26
C LEU A 129 7.65 5.10 -9.55
N GLU A 130 6.47 4.51 -9.56
CA GLU A 130 5.57 4.55 -10.73
C GLU A 130 5.11 5.99 -10.97
N LYS A 131 5.04 6.34 -12.23
CA LYS A 131 4.62 7.68 -12.64
C LYS A 131 3.14 7.75 -12.92
#